data_6681c0647dec92280c9861fb2e2268ad
#
_entry.id   6681c0647dec92280c9861fb2e2268ad
#
_cell.length_a   1.000
_cell.length_b   1.000
_cell.length_c   1.000
_cell.angle_alpha   90.00
_cell.angle_beta   90.00
_cell.angle_gamma   90.00
#
_symmetry.space_group_name_H-M   'P 1'
#
loop_
_entity.id
_entity.type
_entity.pdbx_description
1 polymer ?
#
loop_
_entity_poly.entity_id
_entity_poly.type
_entity_poly.pdbx_seq_one_letter_code
_entity_poly.pdbx_strand_id
1 'polypeptide(L)'
;MIMMLMDAVARRRNVQEKRLRLFLALTYLITSLGWLGMVFYSVSPRLFASYYTVFLFTLMLDQVMIYRFVSIITSTGERRKLNRLHLIIPLLFTLVSAISDMIVPVEQQRAVIFSEVNGGESNFWFRIMYVLTTAVFIVYNTLYPFLNLRNIRRYRKFIVNYSSDAYNASLTWLAVIQVLILITVPVPLAGLLFHVPTISFSYFAWVGTLPYFINYLILCYNLLNDNYLIIQPEDVKEDTAAKTTTIDRKLFEHYLREKKPYLNPHLRITELATGLHTNRSYISGFINKEYDMNFCRLINRCRLHHLDRLRLSPSNAEKDNIDLVLMAGFSSYRSYLRVKNE
;
A
#
# COMPACT_ATOMS: atom_id res chain seq x y z
N MET A 1 -2.77 10.57 -12.21
CA MET A 1 -3.65 11.60 -11.61
C MET A 1 -4.99 11.69 -12.34
N ILE A 2 -5.04 12.09 -13.62
CA ILE A 2 -6.29 12.27 -14.40
C ILE A 2 -7.15 11.00 -14.39
N MET A 3 -6.57 9.82 -14.68
CA MET A 3 -7.30 8.55 -14.64
C MET A 3 -7.92 8.26 -13.26
N MET A 4 -7.23 8.57 -12.17
CA MET A 4 -7.77 8.41 -10.81
C MET A 4 -8.95 9.35 -10.54
N LEU A 5 -8.88 10.59 -11.02
CA LEU A 5 -9.97 11.56 -10.91
C LEU A 5 -11.18 11.12 -11.74
N MET A 6 -10.96 10.70 -13.00
CA MET A 6 -12.02 10.22 -13.87
C MET A 6 -12.71 8.99 -13.29
N ASP A 7 -11.94 8.02 -12.79
CA ASP A 7 -12.50 6.82 -12.17
C ASP A 7 -13.27 7.13 -10.87
N ALA A 8 -12.80 8.09 -10.07
CA ALA A 8 -13.51 8.54 -8.87
C ALA A 8 -14.87 9.20 -9.16
N VAL A 9 -14.99 9.87 -10.33
CA VAL A 9 -16.21 10.55 -10.75
C VAL A 9 -17.14 9.59 -11.50
N ALA A 10 -16.60 8.79 -12.44
CA ALA A 10 -17.38 7.96 -13.35
C ALA A 10 -18.06 6.77 -12.69
N ARG A 11 -17.42 6.13 -11.70
CA ARG A 11 -18.00 4.97 -11.01
C ARG A 11 -18.84 5.40 -9.81
N ARG A 12 -20.02 4.76 -9.62
CA ARG A 12 -20.85 4.92 -8.41
C ARG A 12 -20.18 4.24 -7.20
N ARG A 13 -19.14 4.88 -6.66
CA ARG A 13 -18.40 4.36 -5.52
C ARG A 13 -18.92 4.90 -4.20
N ASN A 14 -18.68 4.15 -3.12
CA ASN A 14 -18.89 4.61 -1.76
C ASN A 14 -18.09 5.92 -1.50
N VAL A 15 -18.64 6.81 -0.66
CA VAL A 15 -18.02 8.11 -0.29
C VAL A 15 -16.57 7.95 0.22
N GLN A 16 -16.29 6.87 0.94
CA GLN A 16 -14.95 6.58 1.44
C GLN A 16 -13.96 6.27 0.32
N GLU A 17 -14.35 5.49 -0.67
CA GLU A 17 -13.53 5.17 -1.83
C GLU A 17 -13.26 6.40 -2.69
N LYS A 18 -14.28 7.25 -2.89
CA LYS A 18 -14.09 8.54 -3.58
C LYS A 18 -13.05 9.40 -2.88
N ARG A 19 -13.15 9.55 -1.55
CA ARG A 19 -12.19 10.32 -0.76
C ARG A 19 -10.77 9.73 -0.85
N LEU A 20 -10.64 8.41 -0.83
CA LEU A 20 -9.34 7.73 -0.97
C LEU A 20 -8.72 8.00 -2.34
N ARG A 21 -9.51 7.91 -3.41
CA ARG A 21 -9.02 8.17 -4.78
C ARG A 21 -8.66 9.63 -5.01
N LEU A 22 -9.43 10.57 -4.47
CA LEU A 22 -9.09 11.99 -4.50
C LEU A 22 -7.80 12.28 -3.71
N PHE A 23 -7.65 11.67 -2.55
CA PHE A 23 -6.41 11.76 -1.77
C PHE A 23 -5.20 11.25 -2.56
N LEU A 24 -5.34 10.12 -3.26
CA LEU A 24 -4.27 9.59 -4.11
C LEU A 24 -4.01 10.47 -5.33
N ALA A 25 -5.04 11.06 -5.95
CA ALA A 25 -4.83 12.00 -7.04
C ALA A 25 -4.02 13.22 -6.58
N LEU A 26 -4.26 13.72 -5.36
CA LEU A 26 -3.45 14.76 -4.74
C LEU A 26 -2.02 14.30 -4.46
N THR A 27 -1.83 13.05 -4.00
CA THR A 27 -0.51 12.46 -3.83
C THR A 27 0.26 12.45 -5.15
N TYR A 28 -0.36 12.00 -6.24
CA TYR A 28 0.26 12.02 -7.58
C TYR A 28 0.60 13.43 -8.06
N LEU A 29 -0.23 14.43 -7.76
CA LEU A 29 0.06 15.82 -8.09
C LEU A 29 1.32 16.32 -7.35
N ILE A 30 1.39 16.09 -6.05
CA ILE A 30 2.55 16.48 -5.22
C ILE A 30 3.81 15.78 -5.71
N THR A 31 3.74 14.49 -5.99
CA THR A 31 4.87 13.73 -6.49
C THR A 31 5.32 14.22 -7.87
N SER A 32 4.39 14.64 -8.74
CA SER A 32 4.77 15.19 -10.05
C SER A 32 5.58 16.48 -9.93
N LEU A 33 5.34 17.28 -8.89
CA LEU A 33 6.19 18.44 -8.57
C LEU A 33 7.60 17.98 -8.15
N GLY A 34 7.74 16.93 -7.36
CA GLY A 34 9.04 16.34 -7.07
C GLY A 34 9.77 15.87 -8.33
N TRP A 35 9.06 15.19 -9.24
CA TRP A 35 9.65 14.73 -10.51
C TRP A 35 10.11 15.87 -11.42
N LEU A 36 9.51 17.05 -11.34
CA LEU A 36 10.00 18.23 -12.03
C LEU A 36 11.44 18.58 -11.62
N GLY A 37 11.80 18.35 -10.36
CA GLY A 37 13.19 18.48 -9.89
C GLY A 37 14.16 17.59 -10.65
N MET A 38 13.78 16.35 -11.02
CA MET A 38 14.63 15.46 -11.82
C MET A 38 14.79 15.96 -13.26
N VAL A 39 13.77 16.60 -13.82
CA VAL A 39 13.89 17.28 -15.13
C VAL A 39 14.88 18.45 -15.02
N PHE A 40 14.73 19.29 -14.01
CA PHE A 40 15.69 20.39 -13.78
C PHE A 40 17.12 19.90 -13.59
N TYR A 41 17.27 18.82 -12.85
CA TYR A 41 18.56 18.20 -12.67
C TYR A 41 19.19 17.76 -14.00
N SER A 42 18.45 17.16 -14.93
CA SER A 42 18.97 16.72 -16.22
C SER A 42 19.25 17.87 -17.20
N VAL A 43 18.57 19.02 -17.01
CA VAL A 43 18.70 20.18 -17.91
C VAL A 43 19.79 21.13 -17.43
N SER A 44 19.83 21.47 -16.14
CA SER A 44 20.77 22.44 -15.60
C SER A 44 21.00 22.27 -14.09
N PRO A 45 22.26 22.05 -13.65
CA PRO A 45 22.62 22.03 -12.23
C PRO A 45 22.15 23.27 -11.46
N ARG A 46 22.17 24.43 -12.10
CA ARG A 46 21.71 25.70 -11.51
C ARG A 46 20.21 25.69 -11.22
N LEU A 47 19.39 25.23 -12.18
CA LEU A 47 17.94 25.09 -11.98
C LEU A 47 17.62 24.10 -10.89
N PHE A 48 18.32 22.97 -10.87
CA PHE A 48 18.14 21.98 -9.82
C PHE A 48 18.50 22.54 -8.43
N ALA A 49 19.63 23.24 -8.31
CA ALA A 49 20.03 23.84 -7.03
C ALA A 49 18.94 24.78 -6.50
N SER A 50 18.38 25.65 -7.35
CA SER A 50 17.26 26.53 -6.95
C SER A 50 15.97 25.77 -6.58
N TYR A 51 15.80 24.54 -7.02
CA TYR A 51 14.61 23.74 -6.80
C TYR A 51 14.78 22.65 -5.72
N TYR A 52 16.00 22.46 -5.22
CA TYR A 52 16.39 21.33 -4.38
C TYR A 52 15.52 21.19 -3.11
N THR A 53 15.27 22.29 -2.42
CA THR A 53 14.43 22.29 -1.21
C THR A 53 12.98 21.85 -1.50
N VAL A 54 12.39 22.32 -2.60
CA VAL A 54 11.06 21.90 -3.05
C VAL A 54 11.07 20.42 -3.44
N PHE A 55 12.11 19.97 -4.14
CA PHE A 55 12.30 18.57 -4.53
C PHE A 55 12.30 17.65 -3.30
N LEU A 56 13.13 17.90 -2.29
CA LEU A 56 13.17 17.07 -1.09
C LEU A 56 11.87 17.12 -0.28
N PHE A 57 11.25 18.30 -0.15
CA PHE A 57 9.99 18.45 0.55
C PHE A 57 8.88 17.60 -0.07
N THR A 58 8.71 17.70 -1.38
CA THR A 58 7.66 16.95 -2.08
C THR A 58 7.83 15.45 -1.93
N LEU A 59 9.07 14.94 -1.97
CA LEU A 59 9.36 13.52 -1.78
C LEU A 59 9.16 13.07 -0.32
N MET A 60 9.49 13.90 0.68
CA MET A 60 9.19 13.59 2.08
C MET A 60 7.67 13.59 2.33
N LEU A 61 6.96 14.54 1.76
CA LEU A 61 5.50 14.62 1.86
C LEU A 61 4.83 13.40 1.21
N ASP A 62 5.34 12.97 0.06
CA ASP A 62 4.89 11.75 -0.62
C ASP A 62 4.96 10.52 0.30
N GLN A 63 6.06 10.32 1.02
CA GLN A 63 6.19 9.22 1.99
C GLN A 63 5.13 9.27 3.08
N VAL A 64 4.83 10.45 3.62
CA VAL A 64 3.77 10.63 4.61
C VAL A 64 2.39 10.32 4.02
N MET A 65 2.13 10.74 2.78
CA MET A 65 0.86 10.48 2.10
C MET A 65 0.68 8.99 1.79
N ILE A 66 1.72 8.32 1.31
CA ILE A 66 1.70 6.85 1.11
C ILE A 66 1.50 6.12 2.45
N TYR A 67 2.17 6.55 3.52
CA TYR A 67 1.93 5.99 4.86
C TYR A 67 0.47 6.16 5.30
N ARG A 68 -0.11 7.33 5.08
CA ARG A 68 -1.54 7.57 5.38
C ARG A 68 -2.43 6.66 4.57
N PHE A 69 -2.18 6.50 3.28
CA PHE A 69 -2.89 5.59 2.40
C PHE A 69 -2.83 4.14 2.89
N VAL A 70 -1.61 3.64 3.17
CA VAL A 70 -1.40 2.29 3.73
C VAL A 70 -2.16 2.13 5.05
N SER A 71 -2.09 3.12 5.95
CA SER A 71 -2.80 3.10 7.23
C SER A 71 -4.32 3.02 7.07
N ILE A 72 -4.90 3.63 6.02
CA ILE A 72 -6.33 3.55 5.74
C ILE A 72 -6.71 2.15 5.23
N ILE A 73 -5.97 1.62 4.26
CA ILE A 73 -6.27 0.30 3.65
C ILE A 73 -6.03 -0.84 4.63
N THR A 74 -5.00 -0.74 5.48
CA THR A 74 -4.67 -1.77 6.47
C THR A 74 -5.40 -1.61 7.80
N SER A 75 -6.34 -0.66 7.88
CA SER A 75 -7.16 -0.46 9.09
C SER A 75 -8.08 -1.65 9.31
N THR A 76 -8.06 -2.20 10.52
CA THR A 76 -8.89 -3.34 10.96
C THR A 76 -10.01 -2.89 11.90
N GLY A 77 -10.67 -1.77 11.58
CA GLY A 77 -11.82 -1.24 12.32
C GLY A 77 -11.57 0.08 13.07
N GLU A 78 -10.38 0.35 13.58
CA GLU A 78 -10.06 1.64 14.18
C GLU A 78 -9.35 2.55 13.18
N ARG A 79 -9.96 3.69 12.87
CA ARG A 79 -9.30 4.72 12.04
C ARG A 79 -8.25 5.44 12.85
N ARG A 80 -6.99 5.09 12.66
CA ARG A 80 -5.88 5.81 13.25
C ARG A 80 -5.79 7.22 12.65
N LYS A 81 -5.85 8.23 13.50
CA LYS A 81 -5.57 9.62 13.11
C LYS A 81 -4.08 9.74 12.79
N LEU A 82 -3.75 10.45 11.71
CA LEU A 82 -2.36 10.81 11.42
C LEU A 82 -1.86 11.77 12.51
N ASN A 83 -0.74 11.45 13.15
CA ASN A 83 -0.11 12.39 14.08
C ASN A 83 0.42 13.59 13.26
N ARG A 84 0.13 14.80 13.71
CA ARG A 84 0.57 16.04 13.05
C ARG A 84 2.09 16.15 12.92
N LEU A 85 2.84 15.54 13.82
CA LEU A 85 4.30 15.51 13.78
C LEU A 85 4.86 14.96 12.45
N HIS A 86 4.15 14.03 11.80
CA HIS A 86 4.56 13.51 10.50
C HIS A 86 4.64 14.58 9.40
N LEU A 87 3.84 15.66 9.52
CA LEU A 87 3.83 16.79 8.58
C LEU A 87 4.65 17.97 9.08
N ILE A 88 4.67 18.21 10.39
CA ILE A 88 5.36 19.37 11.00
C ILE A 88 6.86 19.26 10.78
N ILE A 89 7.46 18.06 10.94
CA ILE A 89 8.91 17.87 10.79
C ILE A 89 9.39 18.22 9.38
N PRO A 90 8.84 17.64 8.28
CA PRO A 90 9.25 18.02 6.93
C PRO A 90 9.03 19.51 6.64
N LEU A 91 7.90 20.07 7.11
CA LEU A 91 7.59 21.48 6.91
C LEU A 91 8.60 22.38 7.60
N LEU A 92 8.98 22.08 8.84
CA LEU A 92 9.98 22.84 9.59
C LEU A 92 11.33 22.87 8.88
N PHE A 93 11.83 21.67 8.50
CA PHE A 93 13.11 21.58 7.77
C PHE A 93 13.05 22.30 6.42
N THR A 94 11.94 22.19 5.71
CA THR A 94 11.74 22.90 4.43
C THR A 94 11.76 24.40 4.60
N LEU A 95 11.07 24.94 5.63
CA LEU A 95 11.05 26.39 5.89
C LEU A 95 12.45 26.91 6.21
N VAL A 96 13.19 26.22 7.06
CA VAL A 96 14.57 26.62 7.41
C VAL A 96 15.49 26.53 6.19
N SER A 97 15.37 25.48 5.36
CA SER A 97 16.12 25.35 4.11
C SER A 97 15.77 26.44 3.11
N ALA A 98 14.48 26.75 2.95
CA ALA A 98 14.02 27.80 2.04
C ALA A 98 14.56 29.20 2.44
N ILE A 99 14.63 29.48 3.75
CA ILE A 99 15.25 30.71 4.24
C ILE A 99 16.76 30.73 3.87
N SER A 100 17.46 29.60 4.03
CA SER A 100 18.86 29.47 3.61
C SER A 100 19.03 29.68 2.10
N ASP A 101 18.12 29.12 1.28
CA ASP A 101 18.14 29.27 -0.18
C ASP A 101 17.96 30.74 -0.62
N MET A 102 17.18 31.54 0.13
CA MET A 102 16.97 32.96 -0.16
C MET A 102 18.21 33.83 0.16
N ILE A 103 19.02 33.41 1.13
CA ILE A 103 20.19 34.16 1.60
C ILE A 103 21.44 33.82 0.79
N VAL A 104 21.57 32.56 0.38
CA VAL A 104 22.79 32.03 -0.25
C VAL A 104 22.67 32.11 -1.77
N PRO A 105 23.66 32.68 -2.48
CA PRO A 105 23.67 32.73 -3.95
C PRO A 105 23.57 31.30 -4.57
N VAL A 106 22.83 31.17 -5.66
CA VAL A 106 22.56 29.87 -6.32
C VAL A 106 23.85 29.16 -6.75
N GLU A 107 24.92 29.91 -7.10
CA GLU A 107 26.20 29.30 -7.46
C GLU A 107 26.88 28.62 -6.28
N GLN A 108 26.75 29.18 -5.07
CA GLN A 108 27.25 28.54 -3.85
C GLN A 108 26.39 27.31 -3.46
N GLN A 109 25.05 27.41 -3.62
CA GLN A 109 24.15 26.26 -3.43
C GLN A 109 24.53 25.11 -4.38
N ARG A 110 24.75 25.41 -5.66
CA ARG A 110 25.18 24.45 -6.68
C ARG A 110 26.50 23.78 -6.30
N ALA A 111 27.51 24.58 -5.91
CA ALA A 111 28.81 24.07 -5.51
C ALA A 111 28.70 23.06 -4.33
N VAL A 112 27.83 23.32 -3.36
CA VAL A 112 27.60 22.41 -2.23
C VAL A 112 26.85 21.15 -2.69
N ILE A 113 25.75 21.29 -3.43
CA ILE A 113 24.89 20.16 -3.85
C ILE A 113 25.64 19.21 -4.78
N PHE A 114 26.47 19.74 -5.69
CA PHE A 114 27.23 18.96 -6.66
C PHE A 114 28.65 18.67 -6.23
N SER A 115 29.07 19.06 -5.02
CA SER A 115 30.44 18.84 -4.48
C SER A 115 31.54 19.37 -5.42
N GLU A 116 31.34 20.53 -6.02
CA GLU A 116 32.30 21.15 -6.92
C GLU A 116 33.52 21.66 -6.14
N VAL A 117 34.69 21.11 -6.41
CA VAL A 117 35.96 21.40 -5.68
C VAL A 117 36.39 22.86 -5.85
N ASN A 118 36.04 23.50 -6.97
CA ASN A 118 36.48 24.85 -7.34
C ASN A 118 35.47 25.95 -7.08
N GLY A 119 34.34 25.62 -6.47
CA GLY A 119 33.27 26.57 -6.19
C GLY A 119 33.56 27.38 -4.94
N GLY A 120 34.39 28.43 -4.99
CA GLY A 120 34.57 29.47 -4.00
C GLY A 120 34.26 29.16 -2.53
N GLU A 121 34.37 30.08 -1.59
CA GLU A 121 33.97 29.87 -0.18
C GLU A 121 32.55 29.38 -0.09
N SER A 122 32.37 28.05 0.09
CA SER A 122 31.05 27.44 0.25
C SER A 122 30.45 27.92 1.58
N ASN A 123 29.24 28.45 1.55
CA ASN A 123 28.56 28.92 2.74
C ASN A 123 28.40 27.78 3.76
N PHE A 124 29.06 27.89 4.90
CA PHE A 124 29.08 26.87 5.96
C PHE A 124 27.63 26.52 6.45
N TRP A 125 26.79 27.54 6.61
CA TRP A 125 25.41 27.34 7.05
C TRP A 125 24.58 26.58 6.03
N PHE A 126 24.72 26.89 4.75
CA PHE A 126 24.04 26.17 3.70
C PHE A 126 24.46 24.69 3.65
N ARG A 127 25.75 24.42 3.82
CA ARG A 127 26.26 23.03 3.88
C ARG A 127 25.63 22.25 5.05
N ILE A 128 25.54 22.86 6.24
CA ILE A 128 24.87 22.21 7.39
C ILE A 128 23.39 21.94 7.07
N MET A 129 22.66 22.91 6.52
CA MET A 129 21.26 22.74 6.17
C MET A 129 21.06 21.66 5.09
N TYR A 130 21.91 21.64 4.07
CA TYR A 130 21.91 20.60 3.05
C TYR A 130 22.07 19.18 3.65
N VAL A 131 23.07 18.99 4.51
CA VAL A 131 23.33 17.71 5.18
C VAL A 131 22.15 17.30 6.07
N LEU A 132 21.65 18.20 6.91
CA LEU A 132 20.54 17.94 7.82
C LEU A 132 19.26 17.60 7.06
N THR A 133 18.90 18.38 6.03
CA THR A 133 17.68 18.14 5.24
C THR A 133 17.77 16.82 4.48
N THR A 134 18.94 16.52 3.89
CA THR A 134 19.17 15.24 3.23
C THR A 134 19.15 14.07 4.22
N ALA A 135 19.71 14.23 5.41
CA ALA A 135 19.63 13.20 6.46
C ALA A 135 18.19 12.93 6.89
N VAL A 136 17.37 13.97 7.11
CA VAL A 136 15.95 13.82 7.40
C VAL A 136 15.22 13.13 6.25
N PHE A 137 15.50 13.48 5.01
CA PHE A 137 14.96 12.81 3.83
C PHE A 137 15.29 11.30 3.81
N ILE A 138 16.54 10.92 4.10
CA ILE A 138 16.96 9.51 4.19
C ILE A 138 16.19 8.78 5.30
N VAL A 139 16.04 9.42 6.48
CA VAL A 139 15.27 8.85 7.60
C VAL A 139 13.83 8.62 7.17
N TYR A 140 13.17 9.56 6.49
CA TYR A 140 11.80 9.40 6.01
C TYR A 140 11.67 8.25 5.01
N ASN A 141 12.57 8.19 4.02
CA ASN A 141 12.56 7.14 3.00
C ASN A 141 12.95 5.75 3.55
N THR A 142 13.49 5.67 4.74
CA THR A 142 13.79 4.41 5.43
C THR A 142 12.67 4.03 6.40
N LEU A 143 12.29 4.95 7.29
CA LEU A 143 11.34 4.71 8.37
C LEU A 143 9.94 4.36 7.86
N TYR A 144 9.41 5.15 6.89
CA TYR A 144 8.04 4.95 6.42
C TYR A 144 7.80 3.62 5.70
N PRO A 145 8.68 3.14 4.81
CA PRO A 145 8.56 1.80 4.26
C PRO A 145 8.55 0.70 5.32
N PHE A 146 9.39 0.79 6.37
CA PHE A 146 9.36 -0.18 7.47
C PHE A 146 8.03 -0.14 8.25
N LEU A 147 7.51 1.06 8.55
CA LEU A 147 6.20 1.21 9.20
C LEU A 147 5.07 0.65 8.32
N ASN A 148 5.12 0.88 7.02
CA ASN A 148 4.17 0.36 6.06
C ASN A 148 4.24 -1.17 5.98
N LEU A 149 5.41 -1.76 5.87
CA LEU A 149 5.60 -3.21 5.88
C LEU A 149 5.07 -3.85 7.17
N ARG A 150 5.30 -3.21 8.32
CA ARG A 150 4.73 -3.65 9.61
C ARG A 150 3.20 -3.63 9.59
N ASN A 151 2.57 -2.56 9.06
CA ASN A 151 1.12 -2.47 8.94
C ASN A 151 0.56 -3.53 7.98
N ILE A 152 1.19 -3.72 6.83
CA ILE A 152 0.80 -4.77 5.86
C ILE A 152 0.92 -6.16 6.47
N ARG A 153 2.00 -6.46 7.22
CA ARG A 153 2.16 -7.76 7.90
C ARG A 153 1.06 -8.01 8.93
N ARG A 154 0.68 -6.98 9.69
CA ARG A 154 -0.44 -7.09 10.66
C ARG A 154 -1.77 -7.31 9.95
N TYR A 155 -2.03 -6.57 8.89
CA TYR A 155 -3.22 -6.72 8.07
C TYR A 155 -3.33 -8.13 7.46
N ARG A 156 -2.24 -8.69 6.94
CA ARG A 156 -2.22 -10.06 6.39
C ARG A 156 -2.59 -11.13 7.41
N LYS A 157 -2.18 -10.98 8.66
CA LYS A 157 -2.59 -11.89 9.74
C LYS A 157 -4.07 -11.80 10.05
N PHE A 158 -4.64 -10.62 9.90
CA PHE A 158 -6.07 -10.39 10.12
C PHE A 158 -6.92 -10.90 8.97
N ILE A 159 -6.54 -10.60 7.72
CA ILE A 159 -7.37 -10.81 6.55
C ILE A 159 -7.67 -12.29 6.27
N VAL A 160 -6.77 -13.21 6.61
CA VAL A 160 -6.97 -14.67 6.45
C VAL A 160 -8.09 -15.22 7.37
N ASN A 161 -8.39 -14.51 8.47
CA ASN A 161 -9.50 -14.82 9.36
C ASN A 161 -10.75 -13.97 9.09
N TYR A 162 -10.69 -13.05 8.11
CA TYR A 162 -11.80 -12.14 7.81
C TYR A 162 -12.43 -12.39 6.43
N SER A 163 -11.64 -12.65 5.41
CA SER A 163 -12.10 -12.82 4.02
C SER A 163 -11.75 -14.20 3.48
N SER A 164 -12.69 -14.79 2.74
CA SER A 164 -12.47 -16.04 2.02
C SER A 164 -11.55 -15.86 0.78
N ASP A 165 -11.36 -14.64 0.32
CA ASP A 165 -10.44 -14.27 -0.78
C ASP A 165 -9.24 -13.46 -0.25
N ALA A 166 -8.67 -13.91 0.87
CA ALA A 166 -7.56 -13.25 1.54
C ALA A 166 -6.31 -13.07 0.66
N TYR A 167 -6.12 -13.94 -0.34
CA TYR A 167 -4.96 -13.87 -1.23
C TYR A 167 -4.99 -12.63 -2.13
N ASN A 168 -6.13 -12.31 -2.74
CA ASN A 168 -6.27 -11.10 -3.56
C ASN A 168 -6.23 -9.84 -2.68
N ALA A 169 -6.78 -9.94 -1.46
CA ALA A 169 -6.74 -8.86 -0.48
C ALA A 169 -5.41 -8.72 0.28
N SER A 170 -4.38 -9.54 0.00
CA SER A 170 -3.14 -9.62 0.81
C SER A 170 -2.20 -8.41 0.67
N LEU A 171 -2.50 -7.47 -0.22
CA LEU A 171 -1.71 -6.25 -0.47
C LEU A 171 -0.22 -6.54 -0.78
N THR A 172 0.06 -7.65 -1.51
CA THR A 172 1.44 -8.03 -1.86
C THR A 172 2.09 -6.97 -2.74
N TRP A 173 1.33 -6.41 -3.69
CA TRP A 173 1.78 -5.33 -4.55
C TRP A 173 2.24 -4.09 -3.75
N LEU A 174 1.56 -3.79 -2.63
CA LEU A 174 1.89 -2.66 -1.78
C LEU A 174 3.19 -2.91 -0.98
N ALA A 175 3.45 -4.16 -0.59
CA ALA A 175 4.73 -4.53 0.02
C ALA A 175 5.89 -4.42 -0.98
N VAL A 176 5.67 -4.79 -2.25
CA VAL A 176 6.68 -4.62 -3.32
C VAL A 176 7.04 -3.14 -3.50
N ILE A 177 6.06 -2.24 -3.51
CA ILE A 177 6.29 -0.78 -3.53
C ILE A 177 7.24 -0.35 -2.41
N GLN A 178 7.01 -0.82 -1.17
CA GLN A 178 7.85 -0.44 -0.03
C GLN A 178 9.30 -0.95 -0.17
N VAL A 179 9.48 -2.15 -0.71
CA VAL A 179 10.82 -2.70 -0.98
C VAL A 179 11.54 -1.90 -2.08
N LEU A 180 10.84 -1.54 -3.16
CA LEU A 180 11.40 -0.72 -4.22
C LEU A 180 11.85 0.67 -3.72
N ILE A 181 11.09 1.29 -2.81
CA ILE A 181 11.50 2.56 -2.17
C ILE A 181 12.79 2.35 -1.37
N LEU A 182 12.91 1.28 -0.58
CA LEU A 182 14.12 1.00 0.20
C LEU A 182 15.36 0.80 -0.69
N ILE A 183 15.21 0.26 -1.88
CA ILE A 183 16.32 0.10 -2.86
C ILE A 183 16.86 1.46 -3.32
N THR A 184 16.07 2.53 -3.26
CA THR A 184 16.52 3.87 -3.66
C THR A 184 17.32 4.61 -2.58
N VAL A 185 17.22 4.20 -1.31
CA VAL A 185 17.86 4.87 -0.16
C VAL A 185 19.39 4.95 -0.26
N PRO A 186 20.12 3.93 -0.75
CA PRO A 186 21.58 4.01 -0.89
C PRO A 186 22.07 5.16 -1.76
N VAL A 187 21.26 5.64 -2.72
CA VAL A 187 21.66 6.71 -3.65
C VAL A 187 21.96 8.05 -2.92
N PRO A 188 20.99 8.66 -2.19
CA PRO A 188 21.27 9.88 -1.44
C PRO A 188 22.25 9.66 -0.27
N LEU A 189 22.29 8.46 0.30
CA LEU A 189 23.23 8.10 1.36
C LEU A 189 24.68 8.11 0.82
N ALA A 190 24.91 7.53 -0.36
CA ALA A 190 26.21 7.56 -1.02
C ALA A 190 26.64 9.00 -1.35
N GLY A 191 25.73 9.83 -1.83
CA GLY A 191 25.98 11.26 -2.06
C GLY A 191 26.44 11.98 -0.80
N LEU A 192 25.84 11.72 0.36
CA LEU A 192 26.25 12.32 1.63
C LEU A 192 27.62 11.82 2.13
N LEU A 193 27.89 10.50 2.05
CA LEU A 193 29.05 9.88 2.66
C LEU A 193 30.32 10.05 1.84
N PHE A 194 30.21 9.93 0.53
CA PHE A 194 31.38 9.83 -0.35
C PHE A 194 31.70 11.13 -1.09
N HIS A 195 30.89 12.20 -0.89
CA HIS A 195 31.03 13.47 -1.62
C HIS A 195 31.27 13.21 -3.10
N VAL A 196 30.56 12.22 -3.66
CA VAL A 196 30.82 11.80 -5.04
C VAL A 196 30.50 12.96 -5.94
N PRO A 197 31.53 13.62 -6.52
CA PRO A 197 31.30 14.59 -7.56
C PRO A 197 30.51 13.83 -8.62
N THR A 198 29.43 14.38 -9.07
CA THR A 198 28.51 13.88 -10.08
C THR A 198 29.12 12.83 -11.01
N ILE A 199 29.41 11.65 -10.48
CA ILE A 199 29.88 10.54 -11.30
C ILE A 199 28.73 10.25 -12.24
N SER A 200 28.98 10.61 -13.50
CA SER A 200 28.11 10.27 -14.61
C SER A 200 26.66 10.18 -14.21
N PHE A 201 26.11 11.30 -13.90
CA PHE A 201 24.78 11.61 -13.43
C PHE A 201 23.70 10.69 -13.97
N SER A 202 23.87 10.22 -15.22
CA SER A 202 22.92 9.35 -15.89
C SER A 202 22.59 8.06 -15.13
N TYR A 203 23.59 7.35 -14.62
CA TYR A 203 23.33 6.03 -14.00
C TYR A 203 22.66 6.14 -12.63
N PHE A 204 23.14 7.02 -11.75
CA PHE A 204 22.55 7.20 -10.43
C PHE A 204 21.14 7.81 -10.49
N ALA A 205 20.90 8.72 -11.44
CA ALA A 205 19.57 9.24 -11.68
C ALA A 205 18.59 8.13 -12.09
N TRP A 206 18.97 7.26 -13.02
CA TRP A 206 18.11 6.14 -13.44
C TRP A 206 17.87 5.12 -12.32
N VAL A 207 18.87 4.76 -11.54
CA VAL A 207 18.73 3.86 -10.40
C VAL A 207 17.78 4.42 -9.34
N GLY A 208 17.79 5.73 -9.11
CA GLY A 208 16.86 6.38 -8.20
C GLY A 208 15.46 6.57 -8.78
N THR A 209 15.33 6.95 -10.06
CA THR A 209 14.05 7.35 -10.66
C THR A 209 13.22 6.18 -11.15
N LEU A 210 13.82 5.15 -11.74
CA LEU A 210 13.11 4.01 -12.31
C LEU A 210 12.25 3.26 -11.28
N PRO A 211 12.73 2.92 -10.07
CA PRO A 211 11.90 2.29 -9.05
C PRO A 211 10.69 3.14 -8.64
N TYR A 212 10.83 4.47 -8.54
CA TYR A 212 9.69 5.34 -8.26
C TYR A 212 8.65 5.32 -9.37
N PHE A 213 9.07 5.38 -10.63
CA PHE A 213 8.16 5.28 -11.76
C PHE A 213 7.40 3.93 -11.76
N ILE A 214 8.11 2.83 -11.54
CA ILE A 214 7.51 1.49 -11.41
C ILE A 214 6.51 1.46 -10.25
N ASN A 215 6.83 2.06 -9.12
CA ASN A 215 5.94 2.15 -7.96
C ASN A 215 4.60 2.79 -8.31
N TYR A 216 4.62 3.90 -9.05
CA TYR A 216 3.39 4.58 -9.46
C TYR A 216 2.57 3.77 -10.47
N LEU A 217 3.22 3.03 -11.37
CA LEU A 217 2.52 2.11 -12.28
C LEU A 217 1.84 0.98 -11.50
N ILE A 218 2.55 0.34 -10.55
CA ILE A 218 2.00 -0.71 -9.70
C ILE A 218 0.82 -0.19 -8.88
N LEU A 219 0.96 0.99 -8.26
CA LEU A 219 -0.08 1.62 -7.46
C LEU A 219 -1.32 1.92 -8.33
N CYS A 220 -1.13 2.56 -9.50
CA CYS A 220 -2.21 2.90 -10.41
C CYS A 220 -2.95 1.66 -10.90
N TYR A 221 -2.24 0.64 -11.36
CA TYR A 221 -2.81 -0.61 -11.84
C TYR A 221 -3.69 -1.28 -10.77
N ASN A 222 -3.16 -1.45 -9.56
CA ASN A 222 -3.89 -2.15 -8.49
C ASN A 222 -5.10 -1.36 -7.97
N LEU A 223 -5.03 -0.03 -8.00
CA LEU A 223 -6.15 0.82 -7.60
C LEU A 223 -7.27 0.83 -8.66
N LEU A 224 -6.94 0.81 -9.93
CA LEU A 224 -7.93 0.75 -11.01
C LEU A 224 -8.63 -0.60 -11.08
N ASN A 225 -7.94 -1.68 -10.71
CA ASN A 225 -8.49 -3.03 -10.67
C ASN A 225 -9.11 -3.41 -9.29
N ASP A 226 -9.26 -2.46 -8.37
CA ASP A 226 -9.83 -2.69 -7.04
C ASP A 226 -9.15 -3.83 -6.25
N ASN A 227 -7.84 -4.03 -6.43
CA ASN A 227 -7.04 -5.06 -5.76
C ASN A 227 -6.77 -4.72 -4.28
N TYR A 228 -7.78 -4.26 -3.57
CA TYR A 228 -7.73 -3.95 -2.14
C TYR A 228 -9.12 -4.09 -1.52
N LEU A 229 -9.17 -4.27 -0.20
CA LEU A 229 -10.40 -4.33 0.56
C LEU A 229 -10.37 -3.27 1.66
N ILE A 230 -11.38 -2.40 1.69
CA ILE A 230 -11.57 -1.45 2.79
C ILE A 230 -12.49 -2.09 3.81
N ILE A 231 -11.97 -2.31 5.02
CA ILE A 231 -12.75 -2.84 6.14
C ILE A 231 -13.41 -1.65 6.84
N GLN A 232 -14.74 -1.69 6.97
CA GLN A 232 -15.47 -0.63 7.64
C GLN A 232 -15.44 -0.82 9.16
N PRO A 233 -15.42 0.26 9.96
CA PRO A 233 -15.47 0.15 11.41
C PRO A 233 -16.74 -0.56 11.92
N GLU A 234 -17.84 -0.44 11.18
CA GLU A 234 -19.11 -1.11 11.47
C GLU A 234 -18.97 -2.64 11.36
N ASP A 235 -18.23 -3.13 10.37
CA ASP A 235 -17.96 -4.57 10.18
C ASP A 235 -17.24 -5.21 11.39
N VAL A 236 -16.63 -4.40 12.25
CA VAL A 236 -15.84 -4.85 13.42
C VAL A 236 -16.57 -4.58 14.74
N LYS A 237 -17.46 -3.56 14.80
CA LYS A 237 -18.18 -3.18 16.01
C LYS A 237 -19.39 -4.06 16.33
N GLU A 238 -19.93 -4.78 15.36
CA GLU A 238 -21.06 -5.70 15.58
C GLU A 238 -20.72 -6.87 16.53
N ASP A 239 -19.45 -7.07 16.84
CA ASP A 239 -19.00 -8.16 17.73
C ASP A 239 -19.44 -8.04 19.20
N THR A 240 -19.94 -6.87 19.65
CA THR A 240 -20.23 -6.64 21.08
C THR A 240 -21.68 -6.84 21.50
N ALA A 241 -22.62 -6.91 20.55
CA ALA A 241 -24.05 -6.90 20.85
C ALA A 241 -24.81 -8.21 20.51
N ALA A 242 -24.21 -9.14 19.76
CA ALA A 242 -24.89 -10.37 19.39
C ALA A 242 -24.94 -11.34 20.58
N LYS A 243 -26.17 -11.81 20.95
CA LYS A 243 -26.35 -12.95 21.85
C LYS A 243 -25.59 -14.13 21.25
N THR A 244 -24.52 -14.56 21.92
CA THR A 244 -23.64 -15.63 21.44
C THR A 244 -24.42 -16.96 21.50
N THR A 245 -24.94 -17.40 20.39
CA THR A 245 -25.46 -18.76 20.27
C THR A 245 -24.30 -19.74 20.29
N THR A 246 -24.36 -20.74 21.17
CA THR A 246 -23.34 -21.81 21.18
C THR A 246 -23.49 -22.62 19.90
N ILE A 247 -22.46 -22.65 19.08
CA ILE A 247 -22.43 -23.38 17.81
C ILE A 247 -21.71 -24.69 18.06
N ASP A 248 -22.36 -25.81 17.73
CA ASP A 248 -21.72 -27.10 17.65
C ASP A 248 -21.27 -27.37 16.20
N ARG A 249 -20.43 -28.38 16.04
CA ARG A 249 -19.90 -28.79 14.75
C ARG A 249 -21.00 -29.23 13.78
N LYS A 250 -22.04 -29.92 14.27
CA LYS A 250 -23.13 -30.42 13.45
C LYS A 250 -23.97 -29.28 12.87
N LEU A 251 -24.32 -28.29 13.67
CA LEU A 251 -25.04 -27.10 13.24
C LEU A 251 -24.21 -26.29 12.20
N PHE A 252 -22.94 -26.14 12.44
CA PHE A 252 -22.05 -25.42 11.52
C PHE A 252 -21.92 -26.13 10.17
N GLU A 253 -21.69 -27.45 10.17
CA GLU A 253 -21.57 -28.23 8.93
C GLU A 253 -22.92 -28.31 8.19
N HIS A 254 -24.03 -28.39 8.91
CA HIS A 254 -25.39 -28.31 8.33
C HIS A 254 -25.59 -26.97 7.62
N TYR A 255 -25.27 -25.87 8.28
CA TYR A 255 -25.37 -24.53 7.68
C TYR A 255 -24.51 -24.39 6.41
N LEU A 256 -23.26 -24.86 6.43
CA LEU A 256 -22.37 -24.83 5.24
C LEU A 256 -22.94 -25.67 4.09
N ARG A 257 -23.59 -26.78 4.38
CA ARG A 257 -24.17 -27.71 3.38
C ARG A 257 -25.42 -27.15 2.74
N GLU A 258 -26.35 -26.64 3.55
CA GLU A 258 -27.65 -26.15 3.10
C GLU A 258 -27.54 -24.77 2.42
N LYS A 259 -26.90 -23.83 3.06
CA LYS A 259 -26.81 -22.43 2.56
C LYS A 259 -25.69 -22.22 1.56
N LYS A 260 -24.69 -23.09 1.53
CA LYS A 260 -23.51 -23.03 0.64
C LYS A 260 -22.89 -21.62 0.56
N PRO A 261 -22.66 -20.95 1.70
CA PRO A 261 -22.14 -19.57 1.68
C PRO A 261 -20.79 -19.46 0.98
N TYR A 262 -20.03 -20.55 0.91
CA TYR A 262 -18.72 -20.63 0.23
C TYR A 262 -18.79 -20.36 -1.28
N LEU A 263 -19.99 -20.40 -1.89
CA LEU A 263 -20.19 -20.04 -3.31
C LEU A 263 -20.09 -18.53 -3.55
N ASN A 264 -20.25 -17.71 -2.50
CA ASN A 264 -19.94 -16.28 -2.60
C ASN A 264 -18.42 -16.09 -2.66
N PRO A 265 -17.83 -15.62 -3.79
CA PRO A 265 -16.38 -15.45 -3.94
C PRO A 265 -15.79 -14.45 -2.94
N HIS A 266 -16.58 -13.48 -2.47
CA HIS A 266 -16.19 -12.42 -1.55
C HIS A 266 -16.73 -12.60 -0.13
N LEU A 267 -17.07 -13.84 0.25
CA LEU A 267 -17.61 -14.15 1.57
C LEU A 267 -16.72 -13.63 2.69
N ARG A 268 -17.33 -12.91 3.63
CA ARG A 268 -16.70 -12.43 4.87
C ARG A 268 -17.15 -13.24 6.06
N ILE A 269 -16.30 -13.37 7.06
CA ILE A 269 -16.64 -14.08 8.30
C ILE A 269 -17.82 -13.44 9.03
N THR A 270 -18.03 -12.13 8.88
CA THR A 270 -19.18 -11.39 9.44
C THR A 270 -20.52 -11.87 8.86
N GLU A 271 -20.57 -12.18 7.56
CA GLU A 271 -21.77 -12.75 6.92
C GLU A 271 -22.08 -14.14 7.49
N LEU A 272 -21.05 -14.96 7.71
CA LEU A 272 -21.18 -16.27 8.33
C LEU A 272 -21.66 -16.14 9.79
N ALA A 273 -21.11 -15.19 10.54
CA ALA A 273 -21.50 -14.91 11.92
C ALA A 273 -22.96 -14.46 12.01
N THR A 274 -23.41 -13.56 11.14
CA THR A 274 -24.80 -13.12 11.05
C THR A 274 -25.74 -14.30 10.73
N GLY A 275 -25.39 -15.13 9.75
CA GLY A 275 -26.19 -16.29 9.37
C GLY A 275 -26.32 -17.39 10.44
N LEU A 276 -25.35 -17.44 11.36
CA LEU A 276 -25.33 -18.37 12.50
C LEU A 276 -25.72 -17.70 13.83
N HIS A 277 -26.21 -16.45 13.80
CA HIS A 277 -26.66 -15.69 14.98
C HIS A 277 -25.60 -15.60 16.09
N THR A 278 -24.36 -15.36 15.70
CA THR A 278 -23.20 -15.26 16.62
C THR A 278 -22.29 -14.10 16.23
N ASN A 279 -21.14 -13.97 16.88
CA ASN A 279 -20.18 -12.95 16.57
C ASN A 279 -18.94 -13.50 15.83
N ARG A 280 -18.21 -12.60 15.16
CA ARG A 280 -17.03 -12.91 14.37
C ARG A 280 -15.94 -13.60 15.20
N SER A 281 -15.65 -13.09 16.40
CA SER A 281 -14.59 -13.59 17.26
C SER A 281 -14.86 -15.02 17.69
N TYR A 282 -16.11 -15.33 17.99
CA TYR A 282 -16.55 -16.68 18.35
C TYR A 282 -16.39 -17.64 17.17
N ILE A 283 -16.89 -17.29 15.97
CA ILE A 283 -16.76 -18.15 14.77
C ILE A 283 -15.28 -18.35 14.41
N SER A 284 -14.46 -17.29 14.45
CA SER A 284 -13.03 -17.43 14.18
C SER A 284 -12.35 -18.38 15.15
N GLY A 285 -12.65 -18.24 16.45
CA GLY A 285 -12.16 -19.14 17.49
C GLY A 285 -12.64 -20.58 17.31
N PHE A 286 -13.93 -20.76 16.98
CA PHE A 286 -14.54 -22.06 16.70
C PHE A 286 -13.86 -22.75 15.53
N ILE A 287 -13.69 -22.06 14.39
CA ILE A 287 -13.05 -22.62 13.20
C ILE A 287 -11.59 -23.04 13.51
N ASN A 288 -10.85 -22.18 14.18
CA ASN A 288 -9.46 -22.50 14.54
C ASN A 288 -9.38 -23.73 15.48
N LYS A 289 -10.29 -23.82 16.45
CA LYS A 289 -10.29 -24.91 17.44
C LYS A 289 -10.75 -26.25 16.85
N GLU A 290 -11.86 -26.24 16.10
CA GLU A 290 -12.50 -27.46 15.61
C GLU A 290 -11.90 -28.02 14.32
N TYR A 291 -11.30 -27.16 13.48
CA TYR A 291 -10.78 -27.56 12.17
C TYR A 291 -9.28 -27.36 12.02
N ASP A 292 -8.60 -26.75 13.01
CA ASP A 292 -7.18 -26.36 12.95
C ASP A 292 -6.83 -25.55 11.68
N MET A 293 -7.73 -24.65 11.31
CA MET A 293 -7.63 -23.84 10.09
C MET A 293 -8.11 -22.43 10.34
N ASN A 294 -7.60 -21.47 9.54
CA ASN A 294 -8.22 -20.15 9.47
C ASN A 294 -9.46 -20.15 8.56
N PHE A 295 -10.28 -19.09 8.67
CA PHE A 295 -11.52 -18.95 7.89
C PHE A 295 -11.30 -19.09 6.37
N CYS A 296 -10.30 -18.41 5.81
CA CYS A 296 -9.99 -18.47 4.37
C CYS A 296 -9.72 -19.91 3.92
N ARG A 297 -8.91 -20.64 4.68
CA ARG A 297 -8.52 -22.01 4.36
C ARG A 297 -9.72 -22.99 4.42
N LEU A 298 -10.57 -22.83 5.44
CA LEU A 298 -11.78 -23.64 5.56
C LEU A 298 -12.74 -23.42 4.38
N ILE A 299 -13.03 -22.18 4.04
CA ILE A 299 -13.95 -21.86 2.92
C ILE A 299 -13.37 -22.34 1.60
N ASN A 300 -12.08 -22.17 1.36
CA ASN A 300 -11.44 -22.65 0.15
C ASN A 300 -11.43 -24.20 0.06
N ARG A 301 -11.29 -24.90 1.17
CA ARG A 301 -11.50 -26.36 1.23
C ARG A 301 -12.91 -26.78 0.83
N CYS A 302 -13.92 -26.06 1.30
CA CYS A 302 -15.30 -26.29 0.88
C CYS A 302 -15.51 -26.07 -0.63
N ARG A 303 -14.88 -25.03 -1.19
CA ARG A 303 -14.90 -24.74 -2.63
C ARG A 303 -14.24 -25.86 -3.45
N LEU A 304 -13.08 -26.34 -3.02
CA LEU A 304 -12.40 -27.48 -3.70
C LEU A 304 -13.29 -28.73 -3.71
N HIS A 305 -13.86 -29.11 -2.57
CA HIS A 305 -14.78 -30.24 -2.52
C HIS A 305 -16.04 -30.03 -3.40
N HIS A 306 -16.53 -28.80 -3.50
CA HIS A 306 -17.65 -28.50 -4.39
C HIS A 306 -17.24 -28.58 -5.86
N LEU A 307 -16.06 -28.08 -6.23
CA LEU A 307 -15.49 -28.17 -7.56
C LEU A 307 -15.33 -29.64 -8.01
N ASP A 308 -14.85 -30.51 -7.15
CA ASP A 308 -14.71 -31.94 -7.46
C ASP A 308 -16.06 -32.58 -7.77
N ARG A 309 -17.11 -32.22 -7.00
CA ARG A 309 -18.48 -32.67 -7.29
C ARG A 309 -19.03 -32.11 -8.61
N LEU A 310 -18.75 -30.85 -8.93
CA LEU A 310 -19.15 -30.25 -10.21
C LEU A 310 -18.51 -30.95 -11.40
N ARG A 311 -17.25 -31.37 -11.30
CA ARG A 311 -16.52 -32.10 -12.33
C ARG A 311 -17.06 -33.52 -12.58
N LEU A 312 -17.58 -34.15 -11.53
CA LEU A 312 -18.16 -35.49 -11.63
C LEU A 312 -19.61 -35.47 -12.17
N SER A 313 -20.24 -34.32 -12.26
CA SER A 313 -21.63 -34.22 -12.73
C SER A 313 -21.71 -34.27 -14.26
N PRO A 314 -22.49 -35.23 -14.84
CA PRO A 314 -22.66 -35.31 -16.28
C PRO A 314 -23.17 -34.02 -16.94
N SER A 315 -23.98 -33.24 -16.21
CA SER A 315 -24.52 -31.96 -16.69
C SER A 315 -23.46 -30.88 -16.93
N ASN A 316 -22.25 -31.10 -16.46
CA ASN A 316 -21.13 -30.16 -16.59
C ASN A 316 -20.02 -30.67 -17.50
N ALA A 317 -20.21 -31.81 -18.20
CA ALA A 317 -19.18 -32.44 -19.02
C ALA A 317 -18.61 -31.55 -20.15
N GLU A 318 -19.44 -30.64 -20.66
CA GLU A 318 -19.06 -29.71 -21.75
C GLU A 318 -18.55 -28.36 -21.24
N LYS A 319 -18.60 -28.10 -19.91
CA LYS A 319 -18.16 -26.80 -19.36
C LYS A 319 -16.67 -26.71 -19.26
N ASP A 320 -16.13 -25.53 -19.55
CA ASP A 320 -14.70 -25.26 -19.35
C ASP A 320 -14.36 -25.28 -17.84
N ASN A 321 -13.13 -25.70 -17.57
CA ASN A 321 -12.61 -25.79 -16.21
C ASN A 321 -12.60 -24.43 -15.49
N ILE A 322 -12.45 -23.32 -16.26
CA ILE A 322 -12.56 -21.95 -15.69
C ILE A 322 -13.96 -21.71 -15.18
N ASP A 323 -15.01 -22.06 -15.92
CA ASP A 323 -16.39 -21.88 -15.54
C ASP A 323 -16.72 -22.70 -14.29
N LEU A 324 -16.26 -23.95 -14.23
CA LEU A 324 -16.47 -24.80 -13.06
C LEU A 324 -15.80 -24.23 -11.80
N VAL A 325 -14.61 -23.64 -11.94
CA VAL A 325 -13.90 -22.99 -10.85
C VAL A 325 -14.68 -21.77 -10.33
N LEU A 326 -15.21 -20.94 -11.24
CA LEU A 326 -16.07 -19.79 -10.84
C LEU A 326 -17.38 -20.26 -10.21
N MET A 327 -18.02 -21.28 -10.75
CA MET A 327 -19.22 -21.90 -10.17
C MET A 327 -18.97 -22.48 -8.77
N ALA A 328 -17.76 -22.94 -8.48
CA ALA A 328 -17.37 -23.42 -7.17
C ALA A 328 -17.15 -22.29 -6.13
N GLY A 329 -17.26 -21.01 -6.55
CA GLY A 329 -17.18 -19.83 -5.68
C GLY A 329 -15.77 -19.21 -5.58
N PHE A 330 -14.84 -19.59 -6.44
CA PHE A 330 -13.56 -18.88 -6.54
C PHE A 330 -13.75 -17.55 -7.28
N SER A 331 -13.06 -16.50 -6.84
CA SER A 331 -13.10 -15.17 -7.48
C SER A 331 -12.40 -15.12 -8.83
N SER A 332 -11.48 -16.06 -9.10
CA SER A 332 -10.75 -16.19 -10.36
C SER A 332 -10.05 -17.55 -10.44
N TYR A 333 -9.71 -17.97 -11.67
CA TYR A 333 -8.90 -19.17 -11.90
C TYR A 333 -7.53 -19.09 -11.22
N ARG A 334 -6.96 -17.87 -11.13
CA ARG A 334 -5.69 -17.63 -10.43
C ARG A 334 -5.81 -17.86 -8.92
N SER A 335 -6.94 -17.48 -8.29
CA SER A 335 -7.17 -17.75 -6.88
C SER A 335 -7.29 -19.24 -6.60
N TYR A 336 -7.97 -19.99 -7.47
CA TYR A 336 -8.04 -21.46 -7.41
C TYR A 336 -6.65 -22.12 -7.49
N LEU A 337 -5.82 -21.74 -8.49
CA LEU A 337 -4.48 -22.33 -8.65
C LEU A 337 -3.60 -22.16 -7.41
N ARG A 338 -3.71 -21.03 -6.72
CA ARG A 338 -2.98 -20.79 -5.47
C ARG A 338 -3.42 -21.75 -4.37
N VAL A 339 -4.73 -21.93 -4.22
CA VAL A 339 -5.31 -22.81 -3.19
C VAL A 339 -5.00 -24.28 -3.49
N LYS A 340 -4.98 -24.68 -4.77
CA LYS A 340 -4.64 -26.04 -5.19
C LYS A 340 -3.18 -26.43 -4.89
N ASN A 341 -2.27 -25.44 -4.92
CA ASN A 341 -0.83 -25.65 -4.73
C ASN A 341 -0.38 -25.50 -3.26
N GLU A 342 -1.28 -25.20 -2.32
CA GLU A 342 -1.07 -25.21 -0.86
C GLU A 342 -1.40 -26.59 -0.24
#